data_2e3ab3d11b2766f3458f0061b17c9d74
#
_entry.id   2e3ab3d11b2766f3458f0061b17c9d74
#
_cell.length_a   1.000
_cell.length_b   1.000
_cell.length_c   1.000
_cell.angle_alpha   90.00
_cell.angle_beta   90.00
_cell.angle_gamma   90.00
#
_symmetry.space_group_name_H-M   'P 1'
#
loop_
_entity.id
_entity.type
_entity.pdbx_description
1 polymer ?
#
loop_
_entity_poly.entity_id
_entity_poly.type
_entity_poly.pdbx_seq_one_letter_code
_entity_poly.pdbx_strand_id
1 'polypeptide(L)'
;MSARYQDGRSLSSEAASTWSAIVAPFVRRGANTRILDLGAGTGRFSALFAQKFEAHVVGIEPSKGMREVARAGARLKNLVYVAGSAEAIPLRSQCCDLAWLSHVWHHIRDHHACARELRRVVTRGGHVLARGTFGDQLDGFPTLFRFWPATRNICEQLPTIQQTVRVFEANGFVLTEHRRVPQTTCASLDEFARRTRARADTALALISDAEFHEGQATLEEAAARERTSGPVIETIELLVFRDQTTSATAS
;
A
#
# COMPACT_ATOMS: atom_id res chain seq x y z
N MET A 1 -19.33 2.11 -5.49
CA MET A 1 -18.05 1.43 -5.22
C MET A 1 -17.33 1.95 -3.97
N SER A 2 -17.29 3.25 -3.67
CA SER A 2 -16.48 3.79 -2.57
C SER A 2 -16.88 3.37 -1.14
N ALA A 3 -18.18 3.29 -0.80
CA ALA A 3 -18.64 2.90 0.54
C ALA A 3 -18.33 1.43 0.87
N ARG A 4 -18.54 0.51 -0.09
CA ARG A 4 -18.19 -0.91 0.08
C ARG A 4 -16.70 -1.17 0.26
N TYR A 5 -15.85 -0.26 -0.23
CA TYR A 5 -14.40 -0.36 -0.12
C TYR A 5 -13.90 0.02 1.29
N GLN A 6 -14.63 0.85 2.04
CA GLN A 6 -14.26 1.26 3.40
C GLN A 6 -14.38 0.14 4.43
N ASP A 7 -15.46 -0.61 4.41
CA ASP A 7 -15.72 -1.68 5.40
C ASP A 7 -14.75 -2.86 5.23
N GLY A 8 -14.27 -3.10 4.00
CA GLY A 8 -13.38 -4.20 3.69
C GLY A 8 -11.90 -3.99 4.04
N ARG A 9 -11.42 -2.75 4.28
CA ARG A 9 -9.99 -2.43 4.38
C ARG A 9 -9.61 -1.42 5.47
N SER A 10 -10.38 -1.28 6.55
CA SER A 10 -9.94 -0.45 7.68
C SER A 10 -8.62 -0.99 8.27
N LEU A 11 -7.68 -0.09 8.61
CA LEU A 11 -6.49 -0.47 9.37
C LEU A 11 -6.90 -0.76 10.81
N SER A 12 -6.57 -1.96 11.31
CA SER A 12 -6.68 -2.24 12.74
C SER A 12 -5.69 -1.36 13.52
N SER A 13 -5.94 -1.16 14.80
CA SER A 13 -5.02 -0.42 15.68
C SER A 13 -3.64 -1.06 15.73
N GLU A 14 -3.58 -2.39 15.70
CA GLU A 14 -2.35 -3.17 15.63
C GLU A 14 -1.58 -2.89 14.33
N ALA A 15 -2.25 -3.00 13.18
CA ALA A 15 -1.63 -2.71 11.87
C ALA A 15 -1.17 -1.25 11.79
N ALA A 16 -1.96 -0.29 12.30
CA ALA A 16 -1.58 1.12 12.36
C ALA A 16 -0.32 1.33 13.22
N SER A 17 -0.23 0.66 14.37
CA SER A 17 0.95 0.71 15.25
C SER A 17 2.16 0.12 14.58
N THR A 18 2.04 -1.07 13.99
CA THR A 18 3.12 -1.78 13.28
C THR A 18 3.68 -0.92 12.14
N TRP A 19 2.83 -0.43 11.24
CA TRP A 19 3.28 0.38 10.11
C TRP A 19 3.85 1.73 10.55
N SER A 20 3.31 2.35 11.58
CA SER A 20 3.90 3.58 12.16
C SER A 20 5.30 3.33 12.70
N ALA A 21 5.53 2.23 13.42
CA ALA A 21 6.84 1.88 13.95
C ALA A 21 7.86 1.60 12.83
N ILE A 22 7.43 0.93 11.77
CA ILE A 22 8.27 0.64 10.59
C ILE A 22 8.64 1.92 9.84
N VAL A 23 7.71 2.86 9.68
CA VAL A 23 7.93 4.11 8.94
C VAL A 23 8.70 5.16 9.75
N ALA A 24 8.60 5.13 11.07
CA ALA A 24 9.21 6.13 11.97
C ALA A 24 10.72 6.41 11.72
N PRO A 25 11.58 5.41 11.43
CA PRO A 25 12.99 5.67 11.15
C PRO A 25 13.27 6.54 9.91
N PHE A 26 12.33 6.58 8.97
CA PHE A 26 12.44 7.32 7.71
C PHE A 26 11.78 8.71 7.79
N VAL A 27 11.13 9.01 8.90
CA VAL A 27 10.49 10.31 9.17
C VAL A 27 11.47 11.17 9.97
N ARG A 28 11.80 12.35 9.44
CA ARG A 28 12.65 13.31 10.18
C ARG A 28 11.89 13.78 11.43
N ARG A 29 12.58 13.86 12.56
CA ARG A 29 12.00 14.41 13.78
C ARG A 29 11.77 15.90 13.63
N GLY A 30 10.54 16.37 13.90
CA GLY A 30 10.17 17.79 13.87
C GLY A 30 9.00 18.06 12.90
N ALA A 31 8.30 19.18 13.13
CA ALA A 31 7.06 19.57 12.46
C ALA A 31 7.18 19.86 10.94
N ASN A 32 8.32 19.63 10.32
CA ASN A 32 8.57 19.98 8.91
C ASN A 32 8.69 18.77 7.97
N THR A 33 8.44 17.54 8.43
CA THR A 33 8.46 16.39 7.55
C THR A 33 7.29 16.43 6.56
N ARG A 34 7.60 16.20 5.29
CA ARG A 34 6.62 16.18 4.20
C ARG A 34 6.56 14.80 3.59
N ILE A 35 5.38 14.18 3.68
CA ILE A 35 5.13 12.83 3.20
C ILE A 35 4.20 12.89 2.00
N LEU A 36 4.61 12.24 0.92
CA LEU A 36 3.75 11.91 -0.22
C LEU A 36 3.14 10.53 0.02
N ASP A 37 1.80 10.42 0.04
CA ASP A 37 1.07 9.16 -0.05
C ASP A 37 0.55 9.01 -1.49
N LEU A 38 1.28 8.23 -2.31
CA LEU A 38 0.98 8.05 -3.73
C LEU A 38 0.02 6.88 -3.92
N GLY A 39 -1.14 7.15 -4.56
CA GLY A 39 -2.25 6.21 -4.60
C GLY A 39 -2.95 6.13 -3.24
N ALA A 40 -3.23 7.28 -2.63
CA ALA A 40 -3.73 7.38 -1.25
C ALA A 40 -5.07 6.66 -1.02
N GLY A 41 -5.85 6.39 -2.08
CA GLY A 41 -7.14 5.72 -1.98
C GLY A 41 -8.10 6.47 -1.07
N THR A 42 -8.59 5.77 -0.05
CA THR A 42 -9.47 6.35 0.99
C THR A 42 -8.72 7.09 2.10
N GLY A 43 -7.41 7.29 1.98
CA GLY A 43 -6.61 8.14 2.85
C GLY A 43 -6.19 7.52 4.19
N ARG A 44 -6.25 6.21 4.36
CA ARG A 44 -5.97 5.53 5.64
C ARG A 44 -4.57 5.80 6.16
N PHE A 45 -3.56 5.64 5.31
CA PHE A 45 -2.17 5.91 5.67
C PHE A 45 -1.87 7.41 5.72
N SER A 46 -2.47 8.20 4.83
CA SER A 46 -2.34 9.65 4.88
C SER A 46 -2.76 10.21 6.23
N ALA A 47 -3.95 9.81 6.72
CA ALA A 47 -4.46 10.23 8.03
C ALA A 47 -3.59 9.73 9.18
N LEU A 48 -3.18 8.46 9.13
CA LEU A 48 -2.30 7.85 10.13
C LEU A 48 -0.99 8.64 10.26
N PHE A 49 -0.32 8.94 9.16
CA PHE A 49 0.98 9.63 9.17
C PHE A 49 0.85 11.09 9.59
N ALA A 50 -0.21 11.77 9.16
CA ALA A 50 -0.49 13.14 9.56
C ALA A 50 -0.72 13.27 11.06
N GLN A 51 -1.40 12.29 11.68
CA GLN A 51 -1.64 12.26 13.13
C GLN A 51 -0.42 11.78 13.92
N LYS A 52 0.19 10.66 13.48
CA LYS A 52 1.23 9.98 14.27
C LYS A 52 2.55 10.72 14.26
N PHE A 53 2.89 11.36 13.13
CA PHE A 53 4.19 12.03 12.94
C PHE A 53 4.07 13.54 12.92
N GLU A 54 2.86 14.11 13.03
CA GLU A 54 2.61 15.55 12.85
C GLU A 54 3.17 16.09 11.52
N ALA A 55 3.36 15.18 10.54
CA ALA A 55 3.91 15.48 9.23
C ALA A 55 2.90 16.19 8.34
N HIS A 56 3.39 17.03 7.43
CA HIS A 56 2.58 17.53 6.32
C HIS A 56 2.41 16.41 5.28
N VAL A 57 1.20 15.92 5.10
CA VAL A 57 0.91 14.80 4.19
C VAL A 57 0.13 15.28 2.98
N VAL A 58 0.60 14.90 1.79
CA VAL A 58 -0.12 15.07 0.53
C VAL A 58 -0.49 13.70 -0.01
N GLY A 59 -1.79 13.39 -0.06
CA GLY A 59 -2.31 12.19 -0.72
C GLY A 59 -2.60 12.47 -2.19
N ILE A 60 -1.93 11.76 -3.10
CA ILE A 60 -2.22 11.80 -4.54
C ILE A 60 -3.09 10.60 -4.90
N GLU A 61 -4.26 10.86 -5.51
CA GLU A 61 -5.22 9.81 -5.87
C GLU A 61 -5.98 10.21 -7.13
N PRO A 62 -5.98 9.41 -8.21
CA PRO A 62 -6.67 9.75 -9.45
C PRO A 62 -8.22 9.66 -9.34
N SER A 63 -8.75 8.76 -8.48
CA SER A 63 -10.18 8.56 -8.34
C SER A 63 -10.85 9.68 -7.54
N LYS A 64 -11.78 10.42 -8.16
CA LYS A 64 -12.56 11.46 -7.48
C LYS A 64 -13.32 10.89 -6.28
N GLY A 65 -13.99 9.75 -6.44
CA GLY A 65 -14.78 9.12 -5.37
C GLY A 65 -13.91 8.69 -4.18
N MET A 66 -12.71 8.16 -4.42
CA MET A 66 -11.79 7.82 -3.33
C MET A 66 -11.32 9.06 -2.58
N ARG A 67 -10.98 10.15 -3.30
CA ARG A 67 -10.60 11.43 -2.66
C ARG A 67 -11.74 12.05 -1.84
N GLU A 68 -12.98 11.94 -2.28
CA GLU A 68 -14.14 12.42 -1.51
C GLU A 68 -14.28 11.66 -0.20
N VAL A 69 -14.13 10.33 -0.23
CA VAL A 69 -14.12 9.48 0.96
C VAL A 69 -12.95 9.86 1.89
N ALA A 70 -11.75 10.02 1.34
CA ALA A 70 -10.56 10.40 2.10
C ALA A 70 -10.74 11.75 2.83
N ARG A 71 -11.30 12.76 2.14
CA ARG A 71 -11.59 14.08 2.71
C ARG A 71 -12.68 14.06 3.79
N ALA A 72 -13.65 13.16 3.65
CA ALA A 72 -14.70 12.99 4.66
C ALA A 72 -14.18 12.27 5.91
N GLY A 73 -13.22 11.35 5.75
CA GLY A 73 -12.71 10.49 6.82
C GLY A 73 -11.78 11.19 7.81
N ALA A 74 -10.99 12.17 7.36
CA ALA A 74 -10.06 12.88 8.25
C ALA A 74 -9.90 14.35 7.82
N ARG A 75 -10.27 15.25 8.73
CA ARG A 75 -10.09 16.71 8.56
C ARG A 75 -8.94 17.18 9.44
N LEU A 76 -7.71 17.07 8.91
CA LEU A 76 -6.49 17.50 9.59
C LEU A 76 -5.87 18.69 8.86
N LYS A 77 -5.37 19.68 9.60
CA LYS A 77 -4.78 20.89 9.03
C LYS A 77 -3.51 20.63 8.20
N ASN A 78 -2.81 19.53 8.51
CA ASN A 78 -1.56 19.10 7.89
C ASN A 78 -1.76 17.98 6.85
N LEU A 79 -3.00 17.77 6.35
CA LEU A 79 -3.34 16.74 5.37
C LEU A 79 -4.15 17.33 4.22
N VAL A 80 -3.72 17.07 2.98
CA VAL A 80 -4.43 17.46 1.77
C VAL A 80 -4.47 16.33 0.76
N TYR A 81 -5.58 16.23 -0.01
CA TYR A 81 -5.71 15.27 -1.11
C TYR A 81 -5.81 16.00 -2.45
N VAL A 82 -4.96 15.61 -3.39
CA VAL A 82 -4.84 16.21 -4.72
C VAL A 82 -5.13 15.16 -5.79
N ALA A 83 -5.78 15.57 -6.88
CA ALA A 83 -5.95 14.73 -8.05
C ALA A 83 -4.64 14.65 -8.82
N GLY A 84 -4.23 13.43 -9.18
CA GLY A 84 -3.01 13.21 -9.96
C GLY A 84 -2.78 11.73 -10.21
N SER A 85 -1.87 11.42 -11.13
CA SER A 85 -1.41 10.05 -11.39
C SER A 85 0.03 9.87 -10.92
N ALA A 86 0.45 8.62 -10.84
CA ALA A 86 1.81 8.27 -10.47
C ALA A 86 2.84 8.70 -11.52
N GLU A 87 2.43 8.75 -12.79
CA GLU A 87 3.26 9.12 -13.93
C GLU A 87 3.36 10.64 -14.15
N ALA A 88 2.52 11.43 -13.44
CA ALA A 88 2.50 12.89 -13.50
C ALA A 88 2.07 13.45 -12.13
N ILE A 89 2.99 13.46 -11.18
CA ILE A 89 2.74 13.91 -9.81
C ILE A 89 2.64 15.44 -9.77
N PRO A 90 1.49 16.03 -9.39
CA PRO A 90 1.25 17.46 -9.44
C PRO A 90 1.90 18.21 -8.25
N LEU A 91 3.15 17.92 -7.99
CA LEU A 91 3.95 18.53 -6.95
C LEU A 91 5.24 19.11 -7.56
N ARG A 92 5.79 20.14 -6.92
CA ARG A 92 7.10 20.70 -7.28
C ARG A 92 8.22 19.69 -6.99
N SER A 93 9.36 19.87 -7.64
CA SER A 93 10.55 19.07 -7.38
C SER A 93 11.05 19.25 -5.95
N GLN A 94 11.70 18.21 -5.40
CA GLN A 94 12.38 18.23 -4.12
C GLN A 94 11.51 18.75 -2.96
N CYS A 95 10.25 18.29 -2.91
CA CYS A 95 9.28 18.80 -1.93
C CYS A 95 8.79 17.76 -0.92
N CYS A 96 9.19 16.49 -1.04
CA CYS A 96 8.79 15.41 -0.12
C CYS A 96 10.02 14.73 0.44
N ASP A 97 10.04 14.50 1.75
CA ASP A 97 11.14 13.81 2.43
C ASP A 97 10.97 12.29 2.35
N LEU A 98 9.72 11.84 2.24
CA LEU A 98 9.31 10.44 2.14
C LEU A 98 8.17 10.32 1.13
N ALA A 99 8.23 9.31 0.27
CA ALA A 99 7.10 8.84 -0.52
C ALA A 99 6.67 7.45 -0.04
N TRP A 100 5.38 7.29 0.19
CA TRP A 100 4.73 6.05 0.58
C TRP A 100 3.83 5.55 -0.54
N LEU A 101 4.04 4.29 -0.94
CA LEU A 101 3.23 3.58 -1.93
C LEU A 101 2.65 2.34 -1.27
N SER A 102 1.33 2.24 -1.15
CA SER A 102 0.68 1.10 -0.49
C SER A 102 -0.31 0.41 -1.41
N HIS A 103 0.01 -0.80 -1.88
CA HIS A 103 -0.79 -1.57 -2.83
C HIS A 103 -1.18 -0.79 -4.09
N VAL A 104 -0.29 0.07 -4.57
CA VAL A 104 -0.51 0.91 -5.75
C VAL A 104 0.42 0.55 -6.90
N TRP A 105 1.61 -0.01 -6.61
CA TRP A 105 2.64 -0.25 -7.61
C TRP A 105 2.14 -1.05 -8.81
N HIS A 106 1.39 -2.11 -8.57
CA HIS A 106 0.83 -2.96 -9.61
C HIS A 106 -0.32 -2.33 -10.42
N HIS A 107 -0.80 -1.16 -10.04
CA HIS A 107 -1.79 -0.39 -10.79
C HIS A 107 -1.16 0.66 -11.72
N ILE A 108 0.13 0.91 -11.58
CA ILE A 108 0.86 1.90 -12.37
C ILE A 108 1.19 1.32 -13.74
N ARG A 109 0.87 2.05 -14.80
CA ARG A 109 1.08 1.59 -16.18
C ARG A 109 2.53 1.75 -16.64
N ASP A 110 3.12 2.90 -16.36
CA ASP A 110 4.53 3.18 -16.66
C ASP A 110 5.32 3.35 -15.37
N HIS A 111 5.91 2.24 -14.92
CA HIS A 111 6.74 2.21 -13.71
C HIS A 111 7.96 3.12 -13.80
N HIS A 112 8.57 3.26 -15.01
CA HIS A 112 9.72 4.15 -15.20
C HIS A 112 9.29 5.62 -15.11
N ALA A 113 8.16 6.02 -15.69
CA ALA A 113 7.63 7.36 -15.53
C ALA A 113 7.35 7.68 -14.05
N CYS A 114 6.72 6.74 -13.34
CA CYS A 114 6.50 6.89 -11.90
C CYS A 114 7.81 7.06 -11.13
N ALA A 115 8.80 6.21 -11.38
CA ALA A 115 10.10 6.29 -10.70
C ALA A 115 10.83 7.62 -10.99
N ARG A 116 10.75 8.15 -12.24
CA ARG A 116 11.26 9.49 -12.56
C ARG A 116 10.54 10.59 -11.80
N GLU A 117 9.22 10.53 -11.71
CA GLU A 117 8.42 11.49 -10.95
C GLU A 117 8.73 11.42 -9.44
N LEU A 118 8.82 10.23 -8.87
CA LEU A 118 9.27 10.04 -7.49
C LEU A 118 10.66 10.64 -7.27
N ARG A 119 11.60 10.40 -8.21
CA ARG A 119 12.93 11.01 -8.16
C ARG A 119 12.89 12.53 -8.20
N ARG A 120 11.98 13.08 -8.99
CA ARG A 120 11.81 14.53 -9.11
C ARG A 120 11.25 15.15 -7.82
N VAL A 121 10.24 14.51 -7.19
CA VAL A 121 9.51 15.10 -6.05
C VAL A 121 10.16 14.80 -4.70
N VAL A 122 10.85 13.67 -4.56
CA VAL A 122 11.55 13.31 -3.32
C VAL A 122 12.83 14.13 -3.18
N THR A 123 13.10 14.60 -1.98
CA THR A 123 14.34 15.34 -1.66
C THR A 123 15.57 14.46 -1.79
N ARG A 124 16.73 15.06 -2.03
CA ARG A 124 18.01 14.33 -2.08
C ARG A 124 18.23 13.53 -0.79
N GLY A 125 18.56 12.26 -0.92
CA GLY A 125 18.71 11.33 0.18
C GLY A 125 17.41 10.98 0.90
N GLY A 126 16.26 11.41 0.36
CA GLY A 126 14.93 10.99 0.84
C GLY A 126 14.61 9.55 0.45
N HIS A 127 13.48 9.07 0.90
CA HIS A 127 13.12 7.66 0.78
C HIS A 127 11.81 7.44 0.02
N VAL A 128 11.73 6.29 -0.66
CA VAL A 128 10.49 5.74 -1.21
C VAL A 128 10.24 4.39 -0.55
N LEU A 129 9.09 4.23 0.07
CA LEU A 129 8.65 3.00 0.71
C LEU A 129 7.51 2.39 -0.11
N ALA A 130 7.77 1.25 -0.74
CA ALA A 130 6.79 0.52 -1.55
C ALA A 130 6.31 -0.72 -0.78
N ARG A 131 5.08 -0.66 -0.30
CA ARG A 131 4.38 -1.71 0.42
C ARG A 131 3.37 -2.39 -0.50
N GLY A 132 3.40 -3.72 -0.58
CA GLY A 132 2.43 -4.43 -1.43
C GLY A 132 2.69 -5.92 -1.57
N THR A 133 2.02 -6.48 -2.56
CA THR A 133 2.19 -7.86 -3.03
C THR A 133 3.04 -7.84 -4.29
N PHE A 134 3.95 -8.79 -4.41
CA PHE A 134 4.82 -8.96 -5.58
C PHE A 134 4.67 -10.38 -6.12
N GLY A 135 4.76 -10.55 -7.45
CA GLY A 135 4.46 -11.81 -8.13
C GLY A 135 5.36 -12.99 -7.77
N ASP A 136 6.53 -12.70 -7.24
CA ASP A 136 7.52 -13.70 -6.78
C ASP A 136 7.49 -13.95 -5.25
N GLN A 137 6.53 -13.35 -4.50
CA GLN A 137 6.41 -13.46 -3.04
C GLN A 137 4.95 -13.75 -2.64
N LEU A 138 4.45 -14.91 -3.04
CA LEU A 138 3.03 -15.25 -2.88
C LEU A 138 2.71 -16.10 -1.63
N ASP A 139 3.71 -16.64 -0.96
CA ASP A 139 3.55 -17.41 0.27
C ASP A 139 2.99 -16.59 1.45
N GLY A 140 2.95 -15.28 1.30
CA GLY A 140 2.37 -14.34 2.26
C GLY A 140 0.83 -14.39 2.37
N PHE A 141 0.13 -15.07 1.45
CA PHE A 141 -1.34 -15.05 1.37
C PHE A 141 -1.96 -16.46 1.45
N PRO A 142 -1.62 -17.28 2.46
CA PRO A 142 -2.05 -18.67 2.50
C PRO A 142 -3.57 -18.82 2.58
N THR A 143 -4.26 -17.95 3.32
CA THR A 143 -5.71 -18.01 3.46
C THR A 143 -6.43 -17.65 2.16
N LEU A 144 -5.97 -16.63 1.44
CA LEU A 144 -6.54 -16.25 0.15
C LEU A 144 -6.45 -17.41 -0.85
N PHE A 145 -5.27 -18.01 -0.99
CA PHE A 145 -5.04 -19.11 -1.95
C PHE A 145 -5.67 -20.44 -1.52
N ARG A 146 -5.90 -20.65 -0.22
CA ARG A 146 -6.64 -21.83 0.29
C ARG A 146 -8.08 -21.84 -0.25
N PHE A 147 -8.74 -20.71 -0.26
CA PHE A 147 -10.17 -20.62 -0.63
C PHE A 147 -10.40 -20.21 -2.09
N TRP A 148 -9.48 -19.45 -2.67
CA TRP A 148 -9.54 -19.02 -4.07
C TRP A 148 -8.22 -19.31 -4.80
N PRO A 149 -7.92 -20.58 -5.12
CA PRO A 149 -6.65 -20.95 -5.78
C PRO A 149 -6.40 -20.20 -7.10
N ALA A 150 -7.47 -19.89 -7.85
CA ALA A 150 -7.38 -19.14 -9.11
C ALA A 150 -6.75 -17.74 -8.95
N THR A 151 -6.85 -17.14 -7.78
CA THR A 151 -6.24 -15.82 -7.50
C THR A 151 -4.70 -15.89 -7.54
N ARG A 152 -4.09 -17.06 -7.34
CA ARG A 152 -2.64 -17.21 -7.43
C ARG A 152 -2.11 -16.86 -8.82
N ASN A 153 -2.75 -17.35 -9.88
CA ASN A 153 -2.36 -17.04 -11.26
C ASN A 153 -2.42 -15.54 -11.57
N ILE A 154 -3.38 -14.84 -10.97
CA ILE A 154 -3.51 -13.37 -11.09
C ILE A 154 -2.35 -12.68 -10.36
N CYS A 155 -2.05 -13.14 -9.13
CA CYS A 155 -0.96 -12.56 -8.34
C CYS A 155 0.43 -12.82 -8.94
N GLU A 156 0.62 -13.94 -9.64
CA GLU A 156 1.86 -14.27 -10.37
C GLU A 156 2.16 -13.29 -11.52
N GLN A 157 1.15 -12.60 -12.04
CA GLN A 157 1.31 -11.57 -13.08
C GLN A 157 1.71 -10.19 -12.52
N LEU A 158 1.75 -10.03 -11.20
CA LEU A 158 2.17 -8.78 -10.58
C LEU A 158 3.69 -8.55 -10.81
N PRO A 159 4.15 -7.30 -10.81
CA PRO A 159 5.58 -7.01 -10.84
C PRO A 159 6.33 -7.78 -9.75
N THR A 160 7.46 -8.39 -10.10
CA THR A 160 8.33 -9.05 -9.13
C THR A 160 9.14 -8.01 -8.34
N ILE A 161 9.68 -8.42 -7.18
CA ILE A 161 10.62 -7.59 -6.43
C ILE A 161 11.81 -7.21 -7.32
N GLN A 162 12.40 -8.18 -8.04
CA GLN A 162 13.55 -7.93 -8.89
C GLN A 162 13.24 -6.93 -10.01
N GLN A 163 12.09 -7.04 -10.69
CA GLN A 163 11.67 -6.08 -11.71
C GLN A 163 11.49 -4.69 -11.10
N THR A 164 10.87 -4.59 -9.93
CA THR A 164 10.66 -3.34 -9.21
C THR A 164 11.99 -2.68 -8.84
N VAL A 165 12.92 -3.44 -8.27
CA VAL A 165 14.27 -2.95 -7.91
C VAL A 165 14.99 -2.40 -9.14
N ARG A 166 15.00 -3.13 -10.26
CA ARG A 166 15.62 -2.65 -11.51
C ARG A 166 15.06 -1.32 -12.01
N VAL A 167 13.72 -1.14 -11.89
CA VAL A 167 13.09 0.13 -12.28
C VAL A 167 13.57 1.27 -11.40
N PHE A 168 13.61 1.08 -10.09
CA PHE A 168 14.06 2.12 -9.16
C PHE A 168 15.55 2.43 -9.33
N GLU A 169 16.41 1.41 -9.48
CA GLU A 169 17.85 1.57 -9.72
C GLU A 169 18.14 2.33 -11.01
N ALA A 170 17.46 1.97 -12.11
CA ALA A 170 17.58 2.66 -13.39
C ALA A 170 17.16 4.14 -13.32
N ASN A 171 16.43 4.53 -12.29
CA ASN A 171 15.98 5.91 -12.05
C ASN A 171 16.68 6.57 -10.85
N GLY A 172 17.83 6.03 -10.40
CA GLY A 172 18.73 6.67 -9.43
C GLY A 172 18.35 6.50 -7.98
N PHE A 173 17.64 5.44 -7.65
CA PHE A 173 17.44 4.97 -6.30
C PHE A 173 18.28 3.72 -6.01
N VAL A 174 18.48 3.40 -4.74
CA VAL A 174 19.06 2.13 -4.29
C VAL A 174 18.10 1.47 -3.30
N LEU A 175 17.93 0.16 -3.42
CA LEU A 175 17.23 -0.63 -2.41
C LEU A 175 18.12 -0.69 -1.15
N THR A 176 17.61 -0.18 -0.03
CA THR A 176 18.32 -0.20 1.26
C THR A 176 17.79 -1.27 2.19
N GLU A 177 16.49 -1.60 2.07
CA GLU A 177 15.87 -2.62 2.91
C GLU A 177 14.78 -3.36 2.13
N HIS A 178 14.64 -4.65 2.42
CA HIS A 178 13.50 -5.47 2.08
C HIS A 178 13.01 -6.14 3.36
N ARG A 179 11.75 -5.95 3.70
CA ARG A 179 11.12 -6.53 4.91
C ARG A 179 9.87 -7.30 4.53
N ARG A 180 9.70 -8.43 5.17
CA ARG A 180 8.46 -9.21 5.18
C ARG A 180 7.73 -8.91 6.50
N VAL A 181 6.56 -8.31 6.41
CA VAL A 181 5.82 -7.81 7.58
C VAL A 181 4.55 -8.62 7.76
N PRO A 182 4.49 -9.54 8.76
CA PRO A 182 3.25 -10.20 9.12
C PRO A 182 2.23 -9.18 9.62
N GLN A 183 1.01 -9.28 9.13
CA GLN A 183 -0.09 -8.40 9.51
C GLN A 183 -1.34 -9.22 9.78
N THR A 184 -1.92 -9.06 10.96
CA THR A 184 -3.26 -9.56 11.24
C THR A 184 -4.27 -8.81 10.37
N THR A 185 -4.91 -9.53 9.46
CA THR A 185 -5.90 -9.00 8.52
C THR A 185 -7.30 -9.07 9.10
N CYS A 186 -7.62 -10.18 9.76
CA CYS A 186 -8.87 -10.42 10.45
C CYS A 186 -8.62 -11.21 11.74
N ALA A 187 -9.48 -11.04 12.73
CA ALA A 187 -9.35 -11.75 14.00
C ALA A 187 -9.77 -13.25 13.89
N SER A 188 -10.50 -13.62 12.84
CA SER A 188 -10.95 -15.01 12.61
C SER A 188 -11.29 -15.24 11.14
N LEU A 189 -11.46 -16.53 10.74
CA LEU A 189 -12.00 -16.88 9.42
C LEU A 189 -13.41 -16.33 9.20
N ASP A 190 -14.24 -16.26 10.25
CA ASP A 190 -15.59 -15.70 10.16
C ASP A 190 -15.56 -14.19 9.82
N GLU A 191 -14.67 -13.42 10.42
CA GLU A 191 -14.47 -12.03 10.05
C GLU A 191 -13.94 -11.91 8.60
N PHE A 192 -13.01 -12.77 8.22
CA PHE A 192 -12.47 -12.81 6.86
C PHE A 192 -13.58 -13.12 5.84
N ALA A 193 -14.45 -14.10 6.13
CA ALA A 193 -15.59 -14.43 5.28
C ALA A 193 -16.57 -13.25 5.11
N ARG A 194 -16.86 -12.53 6.18
CA ARG A 194 -17.70 -11.33 6.09
C ARG A 194 -17.09 -10.23 5.23
N ARG A 195 -15.78 -10.00 5.35
CA ARG A 195 -15.06 -8.96 4.59
C ARG A 195 -14.96 -9.28 3.11
N THR A 196 -14.68 -10.54 2.77
CA THR A 196 -14.50 -10.97 1.38
C THR A 196 -15.80 -10.93 0.57
N ARG A 197 -16.98 -10.98 1.19
CA ARG A 197 -18.29 -10.79 0.53
C ARG A 197 -18.37 -9.52 -0.30
N ALA A 198 -17.66 -8.47 0.13
CA ALA A 198 -17.61 -7.20 -0.60
C ALA A 198 -16.81 -7.29 -1.91
N ARG A 199 -16.04 -8.37 -2.13
CA ARG A 199 -15.16 -8.60 -3.28
C ARG A 199 -14.28 -7.38 -3.60
N ALA A 200 -13.78 -6.72 -2.53
CA ALA A 200 -13.02 -5.48 -2.63
C ALA A 200 -11.52 -5.72 -2.90
N ASP A 201 -11.04 -6.95 -2.80
CA ASP A 201 -9.68 -7.32 -3.17
C ASP A 201 -9.54 -7.42 -4.69
N THR A 202 -8.40 -6.91 -5.22
CA THR A 202 -8.16 -6.88 -6.68
C THR A 202 -8.12 -8.28 -7.29
N ALA A 203 -7.48 -9.24 -6.62
CA ALA A 203 -7.40 -10.61 -7.15
C ALA A 203 -8.77 -11.28 -7.14
N LEU A 204 -9.57 -11.07 -6.07
CA LEU A 204 -10.96 -11.57 -6.02
C LEU A 204 -11.86 -10.91 -7.06
N ALA A 205 -11.61 -9.65 -7.39
CA ALA A 205 -12.40 -8.94 -8.40
C ALA A 205 -12.15 -9.46 -9.83
N LEU A 206 -11.02 -10.10 -10.08
CA LEU A 206 -10.58 -10.56 -11.40
C LEU A 206 -10.91 -12.03 -11.70
N ILE A 207 -11.23 -12.86 -10.70
CA ILE A 207 -11.70 -14.23 -10.92
C ILE A 207 -13.17 -14.23 -11.36
N SER A 208 -13.63 -15.33 -11.95
CA SER A 208 -15.02 -15.48 -12.36
C SER A 208 -15.98 -15.47 -11.16
N ASP A 209 -17.27 -15.20 -11.43
CA ASP A 209 -18.28 -15.24 -10.37
C ASP A 209 -18.46 -16.65 -9.79
N ALA A 210 -18.32 -17.69 -10.63
CA ALA A 210 -18.39 -19.08 -10.18
C ALA A 210 -17.27 -19.39 -9.18
N GLU A 211 -16.02 -19.10 -9.55
CA GLU A 211 -14.86 -19.31 -8.66
C GLU A 211 -14.96 -18.49 -7.37
N PHE A 212 -15.45 -17.25 -7.47
CA PHE A 212 -15.66 -16.42 -6.30
C PHE A 212 -16.68 -17.02 -5.34
N HIS A 213 -17.85 -17.42 -5.84
CA HIS A 213 -18.92 -17.99 -4.99
C HIS A 213 -18.55 -19.34 -4.39
N GLU A 214 -17.86 -20.20 -5.16
CA GLU A 214 -17.36 -21.48 -4.66
C GLU A 214 -16.38 -21.30 -3.50
N GLY A 215 -15.40 -20.40 -3.69
CA GLY A 215 -14.42 -20.09 -2.63
C GLY A 215 -15.06 -19.44 -1.41
N GLN A 216 -16.05 -18.55 -1.62
CA GLN A 216 -16.78 -17.91 -0.53
C GLN A 216 -17.59 -18.95 0.28
N ALA A 217 -18.29 -19.88 -0.38
CA ALA A 217 -19.04 -20.94 0.29
C ALA A 217 -18.10 -21.85 1.11
N THR A 218 -16.98 -22.28 0.51
CA THR A 218 -15.97 -23.10 1.18
C THR A 218 -15.37 -22.39 2.40
N LEU A 219 -15.12 -21.09 2.30
CA LEU A 219 -14.63 -20.27 3.43
C LEU A 219 -15.68 -20.19 4.55
N GLU A 220 -16.94 -19.97 4.22
CA GLU A 220 -18.03 -19.87 5.21
C GLU A 220 -18.26 -21.19 5.93
N GLU A 221 -18.17 -22.33 5.21
CA GLU A 221 -18.21 -23.66 5.83
C GLU A 221 -17.00 -23.90 6.75
N ALA A 222 -15.80 -23.52 6.33
CA ALA A 222 -14.61 -23.65 7.16
C ALA A 222 -14.72 -22.77 8.42
N ALA A 223 -15.19 -21.54 8.29
CA ALA A 223 -15.42 -20.63 9.42
C ALA A 223 -16.43 -21.18 10.42
N ALA A 224 -17.51 -21.83 9.94
CA ALA A 224 -18.51 -22.45 10.79
C ALA A 224 -17.95 -23.67 11.57
N ARG A 225 -17.06 -24.44 10.95
CA ARG A 225 -16.41 -25.62 11.59
C ARG A 225 -15.27 -25.21 12.53
N GLU A 226 -14.46 -24.26 12.11
CA GLU A 226 -13.25 -23.79 12.82
C GLU A 226 -13.56 -22.57 13.72
N ARG A 227 -14.57 -22.64 14.56
CA ARG A 227 -15.02 -21.54 15.45
C ARG A 227 -13.94 -20.97 16.35
N THR A 228 -12.88 -21.71 16.60
CA THR A 228 -11.70 -21.31 17.37
C THR A 228 -10.49 -21.04 16.46
N SER A 229 -10.70 -20.82 15.17
CA SER A 229 -9.60 -20.45 14.27
C SER A 229 -8.94 -19.17 14.78
N GLY A 230 -7.61 -19.20 14.80
CA GLY A 230 -6.80 -18.02 15.13
C GLY A 230 -6.96 -16.89 14.09
N PRO A 231 -6.23 -15.79 14.27
CA PRO A 231 -6.28 -14.66 13.36
C PRO A 231 -5.82 -15.07 11.95
N VAL A 232 -6.38 -14.42 10.94
CA VAL A 232 -5.89 -14.49 9.57
C VAL A 232 -4.70 -13.54 9.47
N ILE A 233 -3.53 -14.10 9.19
CA ILE A 233 -2.28 -13.35 9.06
C ILE A 233 -1.85 -13.40 7.60
N GLU A 234 -1.55 -12.24 7.05
CA GLU A 234 -0.92 -12.08 5.74
C GLU A 234 0.45 -11.46 5.90
N THR A 235 1.39 -11.84 5.06
CA THR A 235 2.72 -11.22 5.03
C THR A 235 2.80 -10.24 3.87
N ILE A 236 3.05 -9.00 4.18
CA ILE A 236 3.14 -7.90 3.21
C ILE A 236 4.61 -7.55 3.00
N GLU A 237 5.02 -7.45 1.75
CA GLU A 237 6.36 -7.02 1.40
C GLU A 237 6.50 -5.49 1.52
N LEU A 238 7.65 -5.04 2.02
CA LEU A 238 8.06 -3.65 2.05
C LEU A 238 9.44 -3.50 1.45
N LEU A 239 9.55 -2.73 0.38
CA LEU A 239 10.80 -2.32 -0.23
C LEU A 239 11.09 -0.88 0.15
N VAL A 240 12.28 -0.60 0.64
CA VAL A 240 12.75 0.73 1.00
C VAL A 240 13.83 1.16 0.03
N PHE A 241 13.57 2.23 -0.68
CA PHE A 241 14.51 2.82 -1.63
C PHE A 241 14.99 4.17 -1.10
N ARG A 242 16.27 4.48 -1.32
CA ARG A 242 16.87 5.76 -1.01
C ARG A 242 17.36 6.42 -2.29
N ASP A 243 17.13 7.72 -2.42
CA ASP A 243 17.70 8.53 -3.50
C ASP A 243 19.23 8.58 -3.40
N GLN A 244 19.92 8.18 -4.49
CA GLN A 244 21.40 8.11 -4.57
C GLN A 244 22.07 9.44 -4.90
N THR A 245 21.37 10.56 -4.99
CA THR A 245 22.06 11.80 -5.35
C THR A 245 23.12 12.11 -4.30
N THR A 246 24.36 11.75 -4.59
CA THR A 246 25.53 12.28 -3.89
C THR A 246 25.42 13.80 -3.93
N SER A 247 25.52 14.44 -2.79
CA SER A 247 25.86 15.86 -2.73
C SER A 247 27.19 15.98 -3.47
N ALA A 248 27.17 16.58 -4.67
CA ALA A 248 28.41 17.06 -5.26
C ALA A 248 29.01 17.95 -4.19
N THR A 249 30.08 17.51 -3.55
CA THR A 249 30.95 18.33 -2.73
C THR A 249 31.33 19.49 -3.63
N ALA A 250 30.83 20.67 -3.32
CA ALA A 250 31.32 21.92 -3.86
C ALA A 250 32.79 21.99 -3.44
N SER A 251 33.67 21.81 -4.41
CA SER A 251 35.08 22.14 -4.30
C SER A 251 35.27 23.61 -4.56
#